data_9cf7def331c7e9b611c159ef327d7f49
#
_entry.id   9cf7def331c7e9b611c159ef327d7f49
#
_cell.length_a   1.000
_cell.length_b   1.000
_cell.length_c   1.000
_cell.angle_alpha   90.00
_cell.angle_beta   90.00
_cell.angle_gamma   90.00
#
_symmetry.space_group_name_H-M   'P 1'
#
loop_
_entity.id
_entity.type
_entity.pdbx_description
1 polymer ?
#
loop_
_entity_poly.entity_id
_entity_poly.type
_entity_poly.pdbx_seq_one_letter_code
_entity_poly.pdbx_strand_id
1 'polypeptide(L)' 'MGQLTRNEVFTLAVQRYSDTVYRTAVHNCRCTADAEDVVQDVFEKLLRYEGRFESEEHLKAWLLLSLIHI' A
#
# COMPACT_ATOMS: atom_id res chain seq x y z
N MET A 1 10.19 8.72 19.82
CA MET A 1 9.86 8.92 18.42
C MET A 1 8.39 8.70 18.21
N GLY A 2 7.77 9.59 17.48
CA GLY A 2 6.35 9.52 17.25
C GLY A 2 5.99 8.56 16.14
N GLN A 3 4.73 8.26 16.09
CA GLN A 3 4.16 7.51 14.98
C GLN A 3 4.12 8.39 13.75
N LEU A 4 4.02 7.78 12.59
CA LEU A 4 3.88 8.52 11.34
C LEU A 4 2.52 9.22 11.31
N THR A 5 2.51 10.44 10.82
CA THR A 5 1.24 11.14 10.62
C THR A 5 0.55 10.58 9.39
N ARG A 6 -0.73 10.89 9.25
CA ARG A 6 -1.52 10.43 8.12
C ARG A 6 -0.94 10.90 6.79
N ASN A 7 -0.53 12.16 6.72
CA ASN A 7 0.08 12.70 5.51
C ASN A 7 1.40 12.03 5.21
N GLU A 8 2.21 11.78 6.23
CA GLU A 8 3.48 11.08 6.04
C GLU A 8 3.27 9.67 5.52
N VAL A 9 2.30 8.96 6.08
CA VAL A 9 1.99 7.60 5.65
C VAL A 9 1.63 7.56 4.18
N PHE A 10 0.70 8.41 3.77
CA PHE A 10 0.24 8.41 2.38
C PHE A 10 1.37 8.83 1.44
N THR A 11 2.13 9.85 1.83
CA THR A 11 3.26 10.32 1.03
C THR A 11 4.29 9.22 0.83
N LEU A 12 4.66 8.52 1.90
CA LEU A 12 5.61 7.42 1.82
C LEU A 12 5.07 6.30 0.94
N ALA A 13 3.80 5.96 1.11
CA ALA A 13 3.20 4.88 0.33
C ALA A 13 3.26 5.20 -1.16
N VAL A 14 2.90 6.42 -1.53
CA VAL A 14 2.89 6.81 -2.94
C VAL A 14 4.31 6.96 -3.49
N GLN A 15 5.20 7.62 -2.75
CA GLN A 15 6.52 7.94 -3.28
C GLN A 15 7.49 6.77 -3.24
N ARG A 16 7.42 5.95 -2.19
CA ARG A 16 8.40 4.88 -2.00
C ARG A 16 7.89 3.50 -2.34
N TYR A 17 6.61 3.26 -2.14
CA TYR A 17 6.09 1.90 -2.21
C TYR A 17 5.13 1.65 -3.35
N SER A 18 4.73 2.68 -4.10
CA SER A 18 3.78 2.46 -5.19
C SER A 18 4.37 1.52 -6.24
N ASP A 19 5.65 1.66 -6.55
CA ASP A 19 6.29 0.78 -7.52
C ASP A 19 6.34 -0.66 -7.02
N THR A 20 6.71 -0.84 -5.74
CA THR A 20 6.76 -2.17 -5.12
C THR A 20 5.37 -2.81 -5.12
N VAL A 21 4.37 -2.03 -4.74
CA VAL A 21 2.99 -2.50 -4.71
C VAL A 21 2.54 -2.90 -6.11
N TYR A 22 2.84 -2.06 -7.09
CA TYR A 22 2.46 -2.33 -8.47
C TYR A 22 3.12 -3.61 -8.99
N ARG A 23 4.41 -3.76 -8.77
CA ARG A 23 5.15 -4.94 -9.23
C ARG A 23 4.60 -6.21 -8.59
N THR A 24 4.32 -6.15 -7.29
CA THR A 24 3.76 -7.29 -6.58
C THR A 24 2.38 -7.64 -7.12
N ALA A 25 1.57 -6.62 -7.41
CA ALA A 25 0.26 -6.83 -7.97
C ALA A 25 0.34 -7.48 -9.34
N VAL A 26 1.27 -7.03 -10.18
CA VAL A 26 1.45 -7.59 -11.52
C VAL A 26 1.81 -9.07 -11.45
N HIS A 27 2.67 -9.43 -10.49
CA HIS A 27 3.05 -10.84 -10.30
C HIS A 27 1.88 -11.72 -9.89
N ASN A 28 0.89 -11.14 -9.24
CA ASN A 28 -0.23 -11.92 -8.72
C ASN A 28 -1.51 -11.80 -9.54
N CYS A 29 -1.49 -10.99 -10.60
CA CYS A 29 -2.67 -10.77 -11.43
C CYS A 29 -2.39 -11.26 -12.84
N ARG A 30 -3.46 -11.57 -13.56
CA ARG A 30 -3.34 -12.11 -14.91
C ARG A 30 -3.00 -11.06 -15.94
N CYS A 31 -3.41 -9.83 -15.72
CA CYS A 31 -3.16 -8.77 -16.68
C CYS A 31 -2.92 -7.46 -15.95
N THR A 32 -2.38 -6.49 -16.72
CA THR A 32 -2.02 -5.20 -16.18
C THR A 32 -3.23 -4.44 -15.64
N ALA A 33 -4.38 -4.55 -16.32
CA ALA A 33 -5.59 -3.87 -15.88
C ALA A 33 -6.02 -4.35 -14.49
N ASP A 34 -5.96 -5.66 -14.26
CA ASP A 34 -6.29 -6.20 -12.95
C ASP A 34 -5.33 -5.71 -11.89
N ALA A 35 -4.04 -5.64 -12.22
CA ALA A 35 -3.03 -5.16 -11.30
C ALA A 35 -3.30 -3.71 -10.91
N GLU A 36 -3.68 -2.88 -11.88
CA GLU A 36 -3.98 -1.48 -11.60
C GLU A 36 -5.17 -1.33 -10.67
N ASP A 37 -6.20 -2.16 -10.86
CA ASP A 37 -7.36 -2.14 -10.00
C ASP A 37 -6.98 -2.52 -8.57
N VAL A 38 -6.15 -3.55 -8.43
CA VAL A 38 -5.71 -4.00 -7.12
C VAL A 38 -4.89 -2.92 -6.42
N VAL A 39 -3.99 -2.28 -7.14
CA VAL A 39 -3.19 -1.18 -6.58
C VAL A 39 -4.08 -0.05 -6.11
N GLN A 40 -5.06 0.32 -6.92
CA GLN A 40 -5.99 1.37 -6.57
C GLN A 40 -6.77 1.01 -5.30
N ASP A 41 -7.23 -0.24 -5.20
CA ASP A 41 -7.93 -0.71 -4.02
C ASP A 41 -7.08 -0.61 -2.77
N VAL A 42 -5.81 -0.98 -2.88
CA VAL A 42 -4.89 -0.92 -1.74
C VAL A 42 -4.75 0.51 -1.24
N PHE A 43 -4.55 1.47 -2.16
CA PHE A 43 -4.40 2.86 -1.76
C PHE A 43 -5.70 3.46 -1.25
N GLU A 44 -6.85 3.03 -1.77
CA GLU A 44 -8.14 3.46 -1.23
C GLU A 44 -8.33 2.96 0.19
N LYS A 45 -7.96 1.70 0.44
CA LYS A 45 -8.01 1.15 1.80
C LYS A 45 -7.10 1.94 2.73
N LEU A 46 -5.93 2.33 2.24
CA LEU A 46 -5.00 3.10 3.06
C LEU A 46 -5.61 4.44 3.46
N LEU A 47 -6.30 5.10 2.53
CA LEU A 47 -6.96 6.37 2.84
C LEU A 47 -8.03 6.22 3.91
N ARG A 48 -8.68 5.07 3.96
CA ARG A 48 -9.75 4.81 4.93
C ARG A 48 -9.25 4.19 6.22
N TYR A 49 -7.99 3.75 6.23
CA TYR A 49 -7.45 3.06 7.39
C TYR A 49 -7.29 4.04 8.55
N GLU A 50 -7.88 3.69 9.68
CA GLU A 50 -7.83 4.55 10.87
C GLU A 50 -6.75 4.13 11.85
N GLY A 51 -6.10 3.01 11.58
CA GLY A 51 -5.01 2.57 12.43
C GLY A 51 -3.78 3.44 12.25
N ARG A 52 -2.77 3.16 13.05
CA ARG A 52 -1.53 3.92 13.03
C ARG A 52 -0.36 3.02 12.66
N PHE A 53 0.62 3.62 12.01
CA PHE A 53 1.83 2.91 11.63
C PHE A 53 2.98 3.40 12.49
N GLU A 54 3.71 2.46 13.06
CA GLU A 54 4.81 2.79 13.96
C GLU A 54 6.12 3.03 13.20
N SER A 55 6.19 2.54 11.96
CA SER A 55 7.40 2.65 11.16
C SER A 55 7.07 2.44 9.68
N GLU A 56 8.06 2.74 8.82
CA GLU A 56 7.92 2.46 7.39
C GLU A 56 7.78 0.96 7.13
N GLU A 57 8.47 0.15 7.92
CA GLU A 57 8.39 -1.30 7.75
C GLU A 57 6.99 -1.80 8.04
N HIS A 58 6.34 -1.24 9.06
CA HIS A 58 4.96 -1.57 9.37
C HIS A 58 4.05 -1.21 8.19
N LEU A 59 4.26 -0.02 7.62
CA LEU A 59 3.48 0.42 6.45
C LEU A 59 3.69 -0.49 5.26
N LYS A 60 4.93 -0.84 4.98
CA LYS A 60 5.24 -1.73 3.87
C LYS A 60 4.56 -3.08 4.04
N ALA A 61 4.63 -3.65 5.23
CA ALA A 61 4.00 -4.93 5.52
C ALA A 61 2.50 -4.84 5.31
N TRP A 62 1.88 -3.76 5.78
CA TRP A 62 0.45 -3.55 5.62
C TRP A 62 0.05 -3.51 4.15
N LEU A 63 0.82 -2.78 3.35
CA LEU A 63 0.55 -2.67 1.91
C LEU A 63 0.63 -4.02 1.22
N LEU A 64 1.68 -4.78 1.50
CA LEU A 64 1.87 -6.09 0.87
C LEU A 64 0.82 -7.09 1.32
N LEU A 65 0.44 -7.08 2.59
CA LEU A 65 -0.62 -7.95 3.08
C LEU A 65 -1.97 -7.60 2.46
N SER A 66 -2.21 -6.33 2.22
CA SER A 66 -3.45 -5.90 1.58
C SER A 66 -3.57 -6.46 0.16
N LEU A 67 -2.45 -6.58 -0.54
CA LEU A 67 -2.45 -7.17 -1.87
C LEU A 67 -2.86 -8.64 -1.83
N ILE A 68 -2.44 -9.36 -0.82
CA ILE A 68 -2.73 -10.78 -0.70
C ILE A 68 -4.21 -11.02 -0.40
N HIS A 69 -4.84 -10.12 0.33
CA HIS A 69 -6.23 -10.28 0.74
C HIS A 69 -7.24 -9.78 -0.29
N ILE A 70 -6.79 -9.23 -1.37
CA ILE A 70 -7.64 -8.83 -2.47
C ILE A 70 -7.69 -9.96 -3.52
#